data_391508dfff227b2666be408e7440bc47
#
_entry.id   391508dfff227b2666be408e7440bc47
#
_cell.length_a   1.000
_cell.length_b   1.000
_cell.length_c   1.000
_cell.angle_alpha   90.00
_cell.angle_beta   90.00
_cell.angle_gamma   90.00
#
_symmetry.space_group_name_H-M   'P 1'
#
loop_
_entity.id
_entity.type
_entity.pdbx_description
1 polymer ?
#
loop_
_entity_poly.entity_id
_entity_poly.type
_entity_poly.pdbx_seq_one_letter_code
_entity_poly.pdbx_strand_id
1 'polypeptide(L)'
;MWRRFLLSCLGAYLRHAPDHRGRWRLIAPAVALAPVLRSRTQPFVIRVRDGFRMRIDGSSQTGRMLYATGEYESETSRLVQRLLGPGQTMIDVGANIGYFSIVGARAVGTQGQVVAFEPVTAVRERLLANLRLNGLTNVTVRVEALSARSGTAVFFTGPQDDTGLASLRPLAASTQVNVAQARFDDLWDASRPVALVKIDVEGAELAALEGMAGCLDRDSPDLIVEVTDDYLRAMDASAVSLVTFLADKGYAMYRIDHHALVPVDAAHLDQCPSQFNALFTKRPNAGVA
;
A
#
# COMPACT_ATOMS: atom_id res chain seq x y z
N MET A 1 16.96 -19.77 -19.17
CA MET A 1 18.20 -19.34 -18.48
C MET A 1 18.52 -17.85 -18.82
N TRP A 2 18.65 -17.46 -20.06
CA TRP A 2 19.02 -16.10 -20.49
C TRP A 2 18.08 -14.99 -19.99
N ARG A 3 16.74 -15.20 -19.97
CA ARG A 3 15.75 -14.21 -19.46
C ARG A 3 15.98 -13.87 -17.98
N ARG A 4 16.33 -14.86 -17.14
CA ARG A 4 16.66 -14.62 -15.72
C ARG A 4 17.94 -13.83 -15.57
N PHE A 5 18.97 -14.15 -16.38
CA PHE A 5 20.20 -13.39 -16.40
C PHE A 5 19.98 -11.93 -16.83
N LEU A 6 19.26 -11.72 -17.92
CA LEU A 6 18.93 -10.38 -18.41
C LEU A 6 18.14 -9.58 -17.38
N LEU A 7 17.11 -10.18 -16.74
CA LEU A 7 16.35 -9.53 -15.67
C LEU A 7 17.26 -9.20 -14.47
N SER A 8 18.18 -10.08 -14.12
CA SER A 8 19.13 -9.88 -13.02
C SER A 8 20.03 -8.65 -13.28
N CYS A 9 20.60 -8.55 -14.47
CA CYS A 9 21.43 -7.41 -14.87
C CYS A 9 20.62 -6.11 -14.93
N LEU A 10 19.45 -6.15 -15.56
CA LEU A 10 18.57 -5.00 -15.73
C LEU A 10 18.03 -4.53 -14.38
N GLY A 11 17.57 -5.45 -13.52
CA GLY A 11 17.11 -5.14 -12.18
C GLY A 11 18.22 -4.61 -11.28
N ALA A 12 19.43 -5.16 -11.35
CA ALA A 12 20.60 -4.64 -10.63
C ALA A 12 20.89 -3.19 -11.06
N TYR A 13 20.90 -2.95 -12.37
CA TYR A 13 21.06 -1.59 -12.88
C TYR A 13 19.98 -0.65 -12.39
N LEU A 14 18.70 -1.00 -12.53
CA LEU A 14 17.57 -0.16 -12.10
C LEU A 14 17.57 0.16 -10.60
N ARG A 15 18.04 -0.78 -9.76
CA ARG A 15 18.14 -0.57 -8.31
C ARG A 15 19.30 0.34 -7.90
N HIS A 16 20.38 0.36 -8.66
CA HIS A 16 21.62 1.01 -8.21
C HIS A 16 22.07 2.20 -9.07
N ALA A 17 21.59 2.31 -10.31
CA ALA A 17 21.92 3.43 -11.15
C ALA A 17 21.30 4.74 -10.63
N PRO A 18 22.04 5.87 -10.71
CA PRO A 18 21.47 7.18 -10.41
C PRO A 18 20.28 7.50 -11.33
N ASP A 19 19.45 8.45 -10.91
CA ASP A 19 18.34 8.91 -11.75
C ASP A 19 18.86 9.64 -12.98
N HIS A 20 18.39 9.22 -14.15
CA HIS A 20 18.67 9.86 -15.43
C HIS A 20 17.52 9.63 -16.42
N ARG A 21 17.43 10.51 -17.44
CA ARG A 21 16.31 10.52 -18.41
C ARG A 21 16.06 9.21 -19.17
N GLY A 22 17.05 8.33 -19.27
CA GLY A 22 16.91 7.04 -19.96
C GLY A 22 16.45 5.87 -19.08
N ARG A 23 16.52 6.02 -17.76
CA ARG A 23 16.24 4.93 -16.81
C ARG A 23 14.81 4.40 -16.95
N TRP A 24 13.82 5.29 -17.07
CA TRP A 24 12.41 4.92 -17.18
C TRP A 24 12.10 4.03 -18.39
N ARG A 25 12.89 4.16 -19.51
CA ARG A 25 12.74 3.31 -20.69
C ARG A 25 13.06 1.84 -20.42
N LEU A 26 13.79 1.55 -19.36
CA LEU A 26 14.19 0.19 -18.98
C LEU A 26 13.21 -0.45 -17.99
N ILE A 27 12.30 0.32 -17.38
CA ILE A 27 11.32 -0.19 -16.41
C ILE A 27 10.36 -1.16 -17.10
N ALA A 28 9.72 -0.77 -18.20
CA ALA A 28 8.77 -1.62 -18.91
C ALA A 28 9.39 -2.96 -19.38
N PRO A 29 10.60 -3.01 -20.00
CA PRO A 29 11.29 -4.27 -20.29
C PRO A 29 11.58 -5.12 -19.04
N ALA A 30 12.00 -4.51 -17.92
CA ALA A 30 12.26 -5.23 -16.67
C ALA A 30 10.98 -5.86 -16.10
N VAL A 31 9.89 -5.09 -16.10
CA VAL A 31 8.57 -5.56 -15.66
C VAL A 31 8.07 -6.70 -16.55
N ALA A 32 8.23 -6.59 -17.87
CA ALA A 32 7.84 -7.64 -18.82
C ALA A 32 8.63 -8.96 -18.63
N LEU A 33 9.85 -8.89 -18.08
CA LEU A 33 10.64 -10.07 -17.74
C LEU A 33 10.35 -10.61 -16.32
N ALA A 34 9.75 -9.82 -15.44
CA ALA A 34 9.53 -10.17 -14.04
C ALA A 34 8.78 -11.50 -13.83
N PRO A 35 7.79 -11.92 -14.67
CA PRO A 35 7.11 -13.19 -14.53
C PRO A 35 8.03 -14.43 -14.55
N VAL A 36 9.25 -14.31 -15.09
CA VAL A 36 10.23 -15.42 -15.07
C VAL A 36 10.62 -15.83 -13.64
N LEU A 37 10.36 -14.98 -12.65
CA LEU A 37 10.63 -15.25 -11.25
C LEU A 37 9.53 -16.05 -10.54
N ARG A 38 8.36 -16.26 -11.14
CA ARG A 38 7.21 -16.94 -10.49
C ARG A 38 7.60 -18.27 -9.84
N SER A 39 8.50 -19.03 -10.46
CA SER A 39 8.99 -20.30 -9.92
C SER A 39 10.04 -20.15 -8.79
N ARG A 40 10.46 -18.92 -8.45
CA ARG A 40 11.37 -18.65 -7.35
C ARG A 40 10.58 -18.37 -6.07
N THR A 41 10.08 -19.41 -5.44
CA THR A 41 9.27 -19.34 -4.22
C THR A 41 10.12 -19.16 -2.95
N GLN A 42 11.39 -19.55 -2.97
CA GLN A 42 12.30 -19.35 -1.83
C GLN A 42 12.60 -17.87 -1.63
N PRO A 43 12.37 -17.34 -0.42
CA PRO A 43 12.62 -15.94 -0.12
C PRO A 43 14.10 -15.57 -0.24
N PHE A 44 14.37 -14.36 -0.72
CA PHE A 44 15.70 -13.78 -0.81
C PHE A 44 15.65 -12.27 -0.52
N VAL A 45 16.80 -11.70 -0.15
CA VAL A 45 16.90 -10.29 0.22
C VAL A 45 17.42 -9.48 -0.95
N ILE A 46 16.79 -8.35 -1.18
CA ILE A 46 17.26 -7.30 -2.10
C ILE A 46 17.42 -5.99 -1.34
N ARG A 47 18.23 -5.08 -1.88
CA ARG A 47 18.20 -3.67 -1.51
C ARG A 47 17.31 -2.94 -2.50
N VAL A 48 16.30 -2.23 -1.99
CA VAL A 48 15.41 -1.38 -2.80
C VAL A 48 16.05 0.00 -3.00
N ARG A 49 15.50 0.76 -3.93
CA ARG A 49 16.05 2.05 -4.30
C ARG A 49 15.99 3.09 -3.17
N ASP A 50 14.95 3.05 -2.35
CA ASP A 50 14.83 3.86 -1.13
C ASP A 50 15.88 3.53 -0.04
N GLY A 51 16.81 2.62 -0.34
CA GLY A 51 18.00 2.34 0.46
C GLY A 51 17.79 1.35 1.61
N PHE A 52 16.60 0.80 1.79
CA PHE A 52 16.34 -0.26 2.78
C PHE A 52 16.38 -1.66 2.14
N ARG A 53 16.29 -2.70 2.97
CA ARG A 53 16.32 -4.09 2.51
C ARG A 53 14.93 -4.71 2.58
N MET A 54 14.58 -5.52 1.58
CA MET A 54 13.34 -6.29 1.55
C MET A 54 13.65 -7.77 1.32
N ARG A 55 13.06 -8.62 2.16
CA ARG A 55 12.96 -10.05 1.92
C ARG A 55 11.71 -10.30 1.10
N ILE A 56 11.90 -10.76 -0.12
CA ILE A 56 10.86 -10.98 -1.13
C ILE A 56 10.97 -12.40 -1.67
N ASP A 57 9.93 -12.83 -2.38
CA ASP A 57 9.97 -14.01 -3.24
C ASP A 57 9.44 -13.67 -4.64
N GLY A 58 9.60 -14.57 -5.58
CA GLY A 58 9.15 -14.38 -6.96
C GLY A 58 7.67 -14.75 -7.17
N SER A 59 7.00 -15.33 -6.19
CA SER A 59 5.59 -15.73 -6.30
C SER A 59 4.67 -14.51 -6.25
N SER A 60 4.95 -13.52 -5.40
CA SER A 60 4.14 -12.30 -5.27
C SER A 60 4.42 -11.29 -6.39
N GLN A 61 3.38 -10.53 -6.77
CA GLN A 61 3.53 -9.44 -7.73
C GLN A 61 4.46 -8.35 -7.19
N THR A 62 4.26 -7.93 -5.94
CA THR A 62 5.11 -6.94 -5.25
C THR A 62 6.58 -7.38 -5.25
N GLY A 63 6.86 -8.65 -4.92
CA GLY A 63 8.23 -9.19 -4.94
C GLY A 63 8.87 -9.14 -6.31
N ARG A 64 8.12 -9.48 -7.37
CA ARG A 64 8.59 -9.41 -8.76
C ARG A 64 8.88 -7.98 -9.20
N MET A 65 7.99 -7.03 -8.84
CA MET A 65 8.18 -5.60 -9.15
C MET A 65 9.41 -5.05 -8.45
N LEU A 66 9.53 -5.28 -7.14
CA LEU A 66 10.70 -4.85 -6.36
C LEU A 66 12.02 -5.43 -6.89
N TYR A 67 12.02 -6.70 -7.32
CA TYR A 67 13.21 -7.28 -7.95
C TYR A 67 13.56 -6.61 -9.26
N ALA A 68 12.56 -6.38 -10.11
CA ALA A 68 12.74 -5.86 -11.45
C ALA A 68 13.16 -4.39 -11.48
N THR A 69 12.58 -3.57 -10.60
CA THR A 69 12.73 -2.11 -10.65
C THR A 69 13.46 -1.52 -9.46
N GLY A 70 13.43 -2.21 -8.31
CA GLY A 70 13.89 -1.66 -7.03
C GLY A 70 12.89 -0.70 -6.38
N GLU A 71 11.73 -0.51 -6.97
CA GLU A 71 10.69 0.41 -6.52
C GLU A 71 9.33 -0.31 -6.54
N TYR A 72 8.45 0.13 -5.65
CA TYR A 72 7.04 -0.25 -5.67
C TYR A 72 6.23 1.02 -5.52
N GLU A 73 5.33 1.29 -6.49
CA GLU A 73 4.53 2.51 -6.51
C GLU A 73 5.36 3.77 -6.19
N SER A 74 6.35 4.05 -7.02
CA SER A 74 7.37 5.07 -6.72
C SER A 74 6.79 6.46 -6.44
N GLU A 75 5.69 6.84 -7.10
CA GLU A 75 5.04 8.15 -6.87
C GLU A 75 4.33 8.18 -5.51
N THR A 76 3.63 7.10 -5.15
CA THR A 76 3.01 6.92 -3.83
C THR A 76 4.09 6.93 -2.73
N SER A 77 5.20 6.22 -2.94
CA SER A 77 6.32 6.18 -1.99
C SER A 77 6.92 7.57 -1.73
N ARG A 78 7.17 8.34 -2.80
CA ARG A 78 7.65 9.72 -2.68
C ARG A 78 6.64 10.63 -1.98
N LEU A 79 5.36 10.43 -2.27
CA LEU A 79 4.29 11.21 -1.63
C LEU A 79 4.22 10.92 -0.13
N VAL A 80 4.27 9.66 0.30
CA VAL A 80 4.36 9.28 1.72
C VAL A 80 5.53 9.99 2.40
N GLN A 81 6.72 9.99 1.78
CA GLN A 81 7.90 10.66 2.32
C GLN A 81 7.76 12.18 2.40
N ARG A 82 7.00 12.80 1.50
CA ARG A 82 6.74 14.26 1.52
C ARG A 82 5.68 14.67 2.52
N LEU A 83 4.66 13.83 2.73
CA LEU A 83 3.54 14.12 3.62
C LEU A 83 3.89 13.91 5.09
N LEU A 84 4.88 13.05 5.38
CA LEU A 84 5.29 12.70 6.73
C LEU A 84 6.54 13.48 7.18
N GLY A 85 6.50 13.93 8.42
CA GLY A 85 7.63 14.51 9.12
C GLY A 85 8.00 13.76 10.41
N PRO A 86 9.18 14.05 11.00
CA PRO A 86 9.61 13.43 12.24
C PRO A 86 8.59 13.58 13.38
N GLY A 87 8.38 12.51 14.14
CA GLY A 87 7.48 12.48 15.31
C GLY A 87 6.01 12.22 14.97
N GLN A 88 5.62 12.18 13.70
CA GLN A 88 4.23 11.97 13.28
C GLN A 88 3.80 10.50 13.36
N THR A 89 2.49 10.29 13.26
CA THR A 89 1.88 8.96 13.21
C THR A 89 1.35 8.67 11.81
N MET A 90 1.69 7.49 11.27
CA MET A 90 1.10 6.93 10.05
C MET A 90 0.31 5.66 10.38
N ILE A 91 -0.83 5.50 9.72
CA ILE A 91 -1.58 4.25 9.69
C ILE A 91 -1.42 3.63 8.30
N ASP A 92 -1.05 2.34 8.26
CA ASP A 92 -0.84 1.56 7.02
C ASP A 92 -1.83 0.38 7.01
N VAL A 93 -2.91 0.51 6.25
CA VAL A 93 -4.02 -0.46 6.20
C VAL A 93 -3.86 -1.32 4.96
N GLY A 94 -3.72 -2.63 5.17
CA GLY A 94 -3.29 -3.56 4.12
C GLY A 94 -1.77 -3.52 3.92
N ALA A 95 -1.02 -3.58 5.04
CA ALA A 95 0.43 -3.36 5.03
C ALA A 95 1.22 -4.39 4.21
N ASN A 96 0.61 -5.52 3.85
CA ASN A 96 1.21 -6.57 3.05
C ASN A 96 2.59 -6.97 3.63
N ILE A 97 3.64 -7.11 2.81
CA ILE A 97 5.00 -7.45 3.27
C ILE A 97 5.77 -6.27 3.88
N GLY A 98 5.10 -5.12 4.10
CA GLY A 98 5.62 -3.99 4.88
C GLY A 98 6.40 -2.93 4.11
N TYR A 99 6.23 -2.82 2.80
CA TYR A 99 6.96 -1.81 2.02
C TYR A 99 6.62 -0.39 2.49
N PHE A 100 5.34 -0.01 2.52
CA PHE A 100 4.91 1.32 2.96
C PHE A 100 5.10 1.54 4.46
N SER A 101 4.93 0.49 5.27
CA SER A 101 5.27 0.55 6.70
C SER A 101 6.73 0.94 6.94
N ILE A 102 7.67 0.41 6.14
CA ILE A 102 9.10 0.76 6.24
C ILE A 102 9.35 2.19 5.74
N VAL A 103 8.75 2.57 4.61
CA VAL A 103 8.86 3.95 4.08
C VAL A 103 8.37 4.95 5.12
N GLY A 104 7.18 4.74 5.68
CA GLY A 104 6.59 5.58 6.71
C GLY A 104 7.44 5.63 7.99
N ALA A 105 7.87 4.47 8.50
CA ALA A 105 8.68 4.39 9.72
C ALA A 105 10.00 5.16 9.62
N ARG A 106 10.62 5.16 8.43
CA ARG A 106 11.83 5.95 8.16
C ARG A 106 11.54 7.44 8.06
N ALA A 107 10.40 7.83 7.46
CA ALA A 107 10.00 9.23 7.34
C ALA A 107 9.67 9.86 8.71
N VAL A 108 8.93 9.15 9.56
CA VAL A 108 8.55 9.67 10.88
C VAL A 108 9.69 9.58 11.91
N GLY A 109 10.75 8.82 11.63
CA GLY A 109 11.90 8.66 12.51
C GLY A 109 11.55 7.99 13.85
N THR A 110 12.54 7.93 14.76
CA THR A 110 12.43 7.21 16.04
C THR A 110 11.44 7.81 17.02
N GLN A 111 11.04 9.07 16.86
CA GLN A 111 10.07 9.77 17.70
C GLN A 111 8.63 9.63 17.17
N GLY A 112 8.47 9.22 15.91
CA GLY A 112 7.19 8.91 15.29
C GLY A 112 6.86 7.44 15.36
N GLN A 113 5.67 7.09 14.86
CA GLN A 113 5.23 5.71 14.84
C GLN A 113 4.44 5.38 13.57
N VAL A 114 4.46 4.10 13.22
CA VAL A 114 3.56 3.52 12.22
C VAL A 114 2.72 2.43 12.89
N VAL A 115 1.42 2.42 12.61
CA VAL A 115 0.56 1.29 12.97
C VAL A 115 0.13 0.60 11.68
N ALA A 116 0.61 -0.63 11.50
CA ALA A 116 0.42 -1.43 10.30
C ALA A 116 -0.63 -2.52 10.54
N PHE A 117 -1.67 -2.57 9.71
CA PHE A 117 -2.73 -3.57 9.79
C PHE A 117 -2.53 -4.60 8.67
N GLU A 118 -2.30 -5.87 9.07
CA GLU A 118 -2.17 -7.00 8.15
C GLU A 118 -2.82 -8.24 8.76
N PRO A 119 -4.03 -8.61 8.31
CA PRO A 119 -4.78 -9.69 8.93
C PRO A 119 -4.24 -11.08 8.63
N VAL A 120 -3.62 -11.29 7.47
CA VAL A 120 -3.18 -12.63 7.03
C VAL A 120 -1.86 -13.02 7.68
N THR A 121 -1.87 -14.05 8.52
CA THR A 121 -0.71 -14.45 9.33
C THR A 121 0.55 -14.69 8.50
N ALA A 122 0.46 -15.41 7.39
CA ALA A 122 1.64 -15.70 6.56
C ALA A 122 2.25 -14.44 5.92
N VAL A 123 1.42 -13.45 5.55
CA VAL A 123 1.86 -12.16 5.02
C VAL A 123 2.46 -11.31 6.14
N ARG A 124 1.78 -11.26 7.29
CA ARG A 124 2.23 -10.52 8.48
C ARG A 124 3.58 -11.02 9.01
N GLU A 125 3.87 -12.32 8.97
CA GLU A 125 5.17 -12.86 9.33
C GLU A 125 6.29 -12.32 8.43
N ARG A 126 6.01 -12.14 7.13
CA ARG A 126 6.95 -11.53 6.18
C ARG A 126 7.15 -10.04 6.46
N LEU A 127 6.07 -9.32 6.78
CA LEU A 127 6.14 -7.93 7.24
C LEU A 127 7.05 -7.82 8.45
N LEU A 128 6.81 -8.60 9.50
CA LEU A 128 7.63 -8.61 10.72
C LEU A 128 9.10 -8.95 10.43
N ALA A 129 9.35 -9.89 9.51
CA ALA A 129 10.71 -10.22 9.08
C ALA A 129 11.39 -9.04 8.36
N ASN A 130 10.65 -8.28 7.54
CA ASN A 130 11.15 -7.12 6.84
C ASN A 130 11.42 -5.94 7.80
N LEU A 131 10.58 -5.72 8.81
CA LEU A 131 10.84 -4.74 9.86
C LEU A 131 12.13 -5.05 10.63
N ARG A 132 12.27 -6.31 11.09
CA ARG A 132 13.49 -6.78 11.78
C ARG A 132 14.74 -6.64 10.92
N LEU A 133 14.64 -6.96 9.62
CA LEU A 133 15.74 -6.83 8.66
C LEU A 133 16.29 -5.41 8.56
N ASN A 134 15.45 -4.42 8.85
CA ASN A 134 15.80 -2.99 8.80
C ASN A 134 15.99 -2.37 10.19
N GLY A 135 15.91 -3.15 11.26
CA GLY A 135 16.09 -2.66 12.64
C GLY A 135 15.04 -1.64 13.09
N LEU A 136 13.83 -1.70 12.50
CA LEU A 136 12.75 -0.78 12.83
C LEU A 136 12.01 -1.24 14.09
N THR A 137 11.90 -0.34 15.07
CA THR A 137 11.23 -0.57 16.36
C THR A 137 10.02 0.35 16.56
N ASN A 138 9.79 1.29 15.65
CA ASN A 138 8.71 2.27 15.68
C ASN A 138 7.50 1.86 14.83
N VAL A 139 7.34 0.56 14.54
CA VAL A 139 6.18 0.01 13.83
C VAL A 139 5.46 -0.98 14.73
N THR A 140 4.19 -0.71 15.00
CA THR A 140 3.29 -1.65 15.68
C THR A 140 2.47 -2.38 14.63
N VAL A 141 2.50 -3.72 14.65
CA VAL A 141 1.74 -4.54 13.70
C VAL A 141 0.50 -5.11 14.36
N ARG A 142 -0.65 -4.84 13.76
CA ARG A 142 -1.98 -5.28 14.19
C ARG A 142 -2.47 -6.41 13.30
N VAL A 143 -3.32 -7.26 13.87
CA VAL A 143 -3.84 -8.49 13.24
C VAL A 143 -5.23 -8.32 12.64
N GLU A 144 -5.88 -7.21 12.96
CA GLU A 144 -7.25 -6.94 12.54
C GLU A 144 -7.30 -6.43 11.09
N ALA A 145 -8.30 -6.85 10.33
CA ALA A 145 -8.75 -6.15 9.15
C ALA A 145 -9.59 -4.95 9.58
N LEU A 146 -9.32 -3.76 9.07
CA LEU A 146 -10.16 -2.60 9.35
C LEU A 146 -11.46 -2.66 8.55
N SER A 147 -12.57 -2.32 9.20
CA SER A 147 -13.92 -2.40 8.65
C SER A 147 -14.86 -1.44 9.37
N ALA A 148 -16.05 -1.23 8.81
CA ALA A 148 -17.13 -0.45 9.43
C ALA A 148 -17.67 -1.06 10.73
N ARG A 149 -17.38 -2.32 11.02
CA ARG A 149 -17.88 -3.07 12.18
C ARG A 149 -16.85 -4.04 12.72
N SER A 150 -16.91 -4.31 14.01
CA SER A 150 -16.09 -5.33 14.67
C SER A 150 -16.72 -6.73 14.52
N GLY A 151 -15.89 -7.79 14.47
CA GLY A 151 -16.35 -9.17 14.33
C GLY A 151 -15.32 -10.08 13.64
N THR A 152 -15.80 -10.99 12.83
CA THR A 152 -14.97 -11.91 12.03
C THR A 152 -15.33 -11.76 10.55
N ALA A 153 -14.33 -11.71 9.70
CA ALA A 153 -14.47 -11.72 8.25
C ALA A 153 -13.78 -12.94 7.63
N VAL A 154 -14.29 -13.39 6.48
CA VAL A 154 -13.65 -14.44 5.69
C VAL A 154 -12.77 -13.77 4.62
N PHE A 155 -11.49 -14.05 4.67
CA PHE A 155 -10.53 -13.64 3.65
C PHE A 155 -10.20 -14.82 2.73
N PHE A 156 -9.93 -14.52 1.48
CA PHE A 156 -9.48 -15.46 0.48
C PHE A 156 -8.01 -15.16 0.19
N THR A 157 -7.14 -16.10 0.51
CA THR A 157 -5.72 -15.99 0.18
C THR A 157 -5.47 -16.62 -1.18
N GLY A 158 -4.69 -15.97 -2.02
CA GLY A 158 -4.34 -16.48 -3.34
C GLY A 158 -3.68 -17.87 -3.28
N PRO A 159 -3.61 -18.58 -4.43
CA PRO A 159 -2.91 -19.85 -4.51
C PRO A 159 -1.46 -19.66 -4.06
N GLN A 160 -0.80 -20.76 -3.63
CA GLN A 160 0.60 -20.73 -3.15
C GLN A 160 1.58 -20.03 -4.10
N ASP A 161 1.18 -19.87 -5.36
CA ASP A 161 1.97 -19.19 -6.40
C ASP A 161 1.77 -17.66 -6.44
N ASP A 162 0.82 -17.10 -5.66
CA ASP A 162 0.66 -15.66 -5.47
C ASP A 162 0.28 -15.34 -4.02
N THR A 163 1.24 -15.51 -3.14
CA THR A 163 1.09 -15.35 -1.69
C THR A 163 0.94 -13.88 -1.25
N GLY A 164 0.97 -12.95 -2.18
CA GLY A 164 0.73 -11.51 -1.93
C GLY A 164 -0.72 -11.09 -2.07
N LEU A 165 -1.58 -11.95 -2.66
CA LEU A 165 -3.00 -11.67 -2.80
C LEU A 165 -3.75 -12.18 -1.58
N ALA A 166 -4.32 -11.28 -0.82
CA ALA A 166 -5.28 -11.57 0.24
C ALA A 166 -6.45 -10.59 0.09
N SER A 167 -7.64 -11.09 -0.08
CA SER A 167 -8.82 -10.27 -0.40
C SER A 167 -10.05 -10.82 0.30
N LEU A 168 -11.02 -9.96 0.58
CA LEU A 168 -12.36 -10.35 0.98
C LEU A 168 -13.15 -10.99 -0.18
N ARG A 169 -12.65 -10.84 -1.43
CA ARG A 169 -13.26 -11.47 -2.61
C ARG A 169 -12.80 -12.91 -2.80
N PRO A 170 -13.70 -13.82 -3.21
CA PRO A 170 -13.28 -15.14 -3.66
C PRO A 170 -12.32 -15.04 -4.86
N LEU A 171 -11.16 -15.68 -4.75
CA LEU A 171 -10.19 -15.82 -5.82
C LEU A 171 -10.21 -17.25 -6.34
N ALA A 172 -9.93 -17.46 -7.63
CA ALA A 172 -9.80 -18.81 -8.18
C ALA A 172 -8.71 -19.60 -7.44
N ALA A 173 -9.02 -20.82 -7.00
CA ALA A 173 -8.11 -21.68 -6.23
C ALA A 173 -7.61 -21.08 -4.89
N SER A 174 -8.40 -20.19 -4.26
CA SER A 174 -8.08 -19.57 -2.99
C SER A 174 -8.37 -20.46 -1.79
N THR A 175 -7.65 -20.21 -0.68
CA THR A 175 -7.95 -20.80 0.63
C THR A 175 -8.66 -19.75 1.48
N GLN A 176 -9.74 -20.17 2.16
CA GLN A 176 -10.46 -19.30 3.10
C GLN A 176 -9.73 -19.26 4.44
N VAL A 177 -9.59 -18.06 4.98
CA VAL A 177 -9.09 -17.85 6.35
C VAL A 177 -10.01 -16.88 7.09
N ASN A 178 -10.33 -17.21 8.33
CA ASN A 178 -11.07 -16.29 9.20
C ASN A 178 -10.09 -15.31 9.82
N VAL A 179 -10.42 -14.02 9.75
CA VAL A 179 -9.64 -12.95 10.35
C VAL A 179 -10.52 -12.10 11.26
N ALA A 180 -9.95 -11.58 12.34
CA ALA A 180 -10.63 -10.57 13.14
C ALA A 180 -10.78 -9.29 12.30
N GLN A 181 -11.96 -8.68 12.37
CA GLN A 181 -12.18 -7.34 11.83
C GLN A 181 -12.60 -6.39 12.95
N ALA A 182 -12.21 -5.13 12.84
CA ALA A 182 -12.52 -4.11 13.84
C ALA A 182 -12.67 -2.73 13.21
N ARG A 183 -13.39 -1.85 13.89
CA ARG A 183 -13.36 -0.42 13.61
C ARG A 183 -12.02 0.14 14.11
N PHE A 184 -11.41 1.00 13.34
CA PHE A 184 -10.19 1.71 13.77
C PHE A 184 -10.46 2.53 15.04
N ASP A 185 -11.59 3.23 15.09
CA ASP A 185 -11.96 4.10 16.21
C ASP A 185 -12.11 3.34 17.53
N ASP A 186 -12.38 2.02 17.51
CA ASP A 186 -12.45 1.17 18.70
C ASP A 186 -11.07 0.70 19.19
N LEU A 187 -10.06 0.76 18.31
CA LEU A 187 -8.69 0.29 18.56
C LEU A 187 -7.71 1.40 18.90
N TRP A 188 -8.01 2.64 18.50
CA TRP A 188 -7.13 3.79 18.60
C TRP A 188 -7.50 4.65 19.81
N ASP A 189 -6.55 4.78 20.73
CA ASP A 189 -6.73 5.55 21.97
C ASP A 189 -6.67 7.07 21.79
N ALA A 190 -6.43 7.54 20.56
CA ALA A 190 -6.31 8.95 20.22
C ALA A 190 -5.21 9.74 20.99
N SER A 191 -4.28 9.02 21.60
CA SER A 191 -3.17 9.63 22.36
C SER A 191 -2.23 10.48 21.48
N ARG A 192 -2.20 10.19 20.16
CA ARG A 192 -1.44 10.92 19.15
C ARG A 192 -2.30 11.17 17.92
N PRO A 193 -2.23 12.37 17.32
CA PRO A 193 -2.94 12.64 16.08
C PRO A 193 -2.35 11.80 14.94
N VAL A 194 -3.23 11.32 14.07
CA VAL A 194 -2.85 10.62 12.83
C VAL A 194 -2.57 11.67 11.76
N ALA A 195 -1.39 11.62 11.15
CA ALA A 195 -0.99 12.56 10.10
C ALA A 195 -1.26 12.02 8.69
N LEU A 196 -1.10 10.71 8.49
CA LEU A 196 -1.29 10.04 7.20
C LEU A 196 -1.93 8.66 7.41
N VAL A 197 -2.88 8.32 6.56
CA VAL A 197 -3.40 6.97 6.41
C VAL A 197 -3.18 6.49 4.98
N LYS A 198 -2.54 5.31 4.79
CA LYS A 198 -2.57 4.59 3.52
C LYS A 198 -3.56 3.45 3.63
N ILE A 199 -4.41 3.28 2.61
CA ILE A 199 -5.39 2.20 2.53
C ILE A 199 -5.28 1.51 1.18
N ASP A 200 -5.09 0.18 1.22
CA ASP A 200 -4.95 -0.69 0.06
C ASP A 200 -5.39 -2.10 0.49
N VAL A 201 -6.68 -2.35 0.38
CA VAL A 201 -7.33 -3.55 0.96
C VAL A 201 -8.27 -4.26 -0.02
N GLU A 202 -7.99 -4.10 -1.31
CA GLU A 202 -8.58 -4.90 -2.39
C GLU A 202 -10.13 -4.86 -2.42
N GLY A 203 -10.71 -3.66 -2.20
CA GLY A 203 -12.14 -3.37 -2.29
C GLY A 203 -12.83 -3.05 -0.96
N ALA A 204 -12.17 -3.21 0.18
CA ALA A 204 -12.73 -2.89 1.50
C ALA A 204 -12.41 -1.46 1.98
N GLU A 205 -11.91 -0.58 1.10
CA GLU A 205 -11.44 0.77 1.42
C GLU A 205 -12.55 1.61 2.06
N LEU A 206 -13.77 1.60 1.49
CA LEU A 206 -14.90 2.35 2.06
C LEU A 206 -15.26 1.86 3.47
N ALA A 207 -15.33 0.54 3.67
CA ALA A 207 -15.64 -0.02 4.99
C ALA A 207 -14.54 0.32 6.03
N ALA A 208 -13.27 0.34 5.63
CA ALA A 208 -12.18 0.76 6.50
C ALA A 208 -12.30 2.25 6.87
N LEU A 209 -12.60 3.12 5.89
CA LEU A 209 -12.83 4.56 6.11
C LEU A 209 -14.02 4.84 7.02
N GLU A 210 -15.13 4.11 6.86
CA GLU A 210 -16.29 4.20 7.75
C GLU A 210 -15.92 3.81 9.19
N GLY A 211 -15.08 2.79 9.36
CA GLY A 211 -14.61 2.34 10.67
C GLY A 211 -13.63 3.31 11.35
N MET A 212 -13.11 4.29 10.63
CA MET A 212 -12.21 5.33 11.16
C MET A 212 -12.81 6.75 11.07
N ALA A 213 -14.14 6.85 10.92
CA ALA A 213 -14.82 8.13 10.75
C ALA A 213 -14.50 9.14 11.87
N GLY A 214 -14.40 8.68 13.12
CA GLY A 214 -14.01 9.52 14.27
C GLY A 214 -12.58 10.06 14.15
N CYS A 215 -11.64 9.25 13.70
CA CYS A 215 -10.28 9.67 13.40
C CYS A 215 -10.24 10.72 12.28
N LEU A 216 -10.99 10.49 11.19
CA LEU A 216 -11.06 11.42 10.05
C LEU A 216 -11.62 12.80 10.47
N ASP A 217 -12.59 12.81 11.36
CA ASP A 217 -13.21 14.07 11.85
C ASP A 217 -12.30 14.78 12.85
N ARG A 218 -11.62 14.05 13.74
CA ARG A 218 -10.78 14.60 14.79
C ARG A 218 -9.43 15.10 14.26
N ASP A 219 -8.71 14.23 13.50
CA ASP A 219 -7.31 14.46 13.14
C ASP A 219 -7.16 15.03 11.72
N SER A 220 -8.16 14.81 10.87
CA SER A 220 -8.13 15.22 9.46
C SER A 220 -6.84 14.80 8.75
N PRO A 221 -6.42 13.51 8.83
CA PRO A 221 -5.18 13.05 8.22
C PRO A 221 -5.23 13.20 6.70
N ASP A 222 -4.07 13.32 6.06
CA ASP A 222 -4.00 13.02 4.63
C ASP A 222 -4.26 11.53 4.40
N LEU A 223 -4.94 11.19 3.30
CA LEU A 223 -5.25 9.80 2.97
C LEU A 223 -4.66 9.45 1.61
N ILE A 224 -3.97 8.34 1.52
CA ILE A 224 -3.59 7.73 0.24
C ILE A 224 -4.41 6.44 0.12
N VAL A 225 -5.30 6.39 -0.86
CA VAL A 225 -6.24 5.27 -1.04
C VAL A 225 -6.09 4.71 -2.44
N GLU A 226 -5.98 3.38 -2.55
CA GLU A 226 -6.13 2.71 -3.83
C GLU A 226 -7.61 2.71 -4.23
N VAL A 227 -7.90 3.14 -5.45
CA VAL A 227 -9.26 3.19 -5.99
C VAL A 227 -9.36 2.23 -7.17
N THR A 228 -10.06 1.12 -6.97
CA THR A 228 -10.36 0.11 -8.00
C THR A 228 -11.86 -0.17 -7.97
N ASP A 229 -12.62 0.44 -8.90
CA ASP A 229 -14.09 0.39 -8.86
C ASP A 229 -14.65 -1.04 -8.94
N ASP A 230 -14.03 -1.93 -9.74
CA ASP A 230 -14.43 -3.34 -9.82
C ASP A 230 -14.26 -4.07 -8.48
N TYR A 231 -13.25 -3.70 -7.69
CA TYR A 231 -13.02 -4.30 -6.37
C TYR A 231 -14.01 -3.77 -5.34
N LEU A 232 -14.25 -2.47 -5.36
CA LEU A 232 -15.26 -1.84 -4.51
C LEU A 232 -16.66 -2.40 -4.80
N ARG A 233 -17.04 -2.55 -6.09
CA ARG A 233 -18.35 -3.13 -6.47
C ARG A 233 -18.51 -4.57 -6.02
N ALA A 234 -17.45 -5.35 -5.99
CA ALA A 234 -17.48 -6.72 -5.47
C ALA A 234 -17.68 -6.78 -3.94
N MET A 235 -17.60 -5.62 -3.27
CA MET A 235 -17.79 -5.44 -1.83
C MET A 235 -18.98 -4.51 -1.52
N ASP A 236 -19.96 -4.43 -2.44
CA ASP A 236 -21.18 -3.63 -2.34
C ASP A 236 -20.92 -2.11 -2.17
N ALA A 237 -19.76 -1.62 -2.64
CA ALA A 237 -19.37 -0.21 -2.67
C ALA A 237 -19.11 0.25 -4.12
N SER A 238 -18.61 1.46 -4.30
CA SER A 238 -18.16 1.98 -5.60
C SER A 238 -17.13 3.10 -5.39
N ALA A 239 -16.35 3.41 -6.43
CA ALA A 239 -15.46 4.57 -6.41
C ALA A 239 -16.24 5.87 -6.15
N VAL A 240 -17.45 5.99 -6.70
CA VAL A 240 -18.35 7.15 -6.45
C VAL A 240 -18.72 7.22 -4.98
N SER A 241 -19.17 6.12 -4.35
CA SER A 241 -19.56 6.13 -2.92
C SER A 241 -18.37 6.45 -2.00
N LEU A 242 -17.18 5.94 -2.31
CA LEU A 242 -15.95 6.24 -1.57
C LEU A 242 -15.60 7.73 -1.66
N VAL A 243 -15.58 8.28 -2.88
CA VAL A 243 -15.25 9.69 -3.10
C VAL A 243 -16.30 10.60 -2.47
N THR A 244 -17.59 10.28 -2.58
CA THR A 244 -18.66 11.04 -1.94
C THR A 244 -18.52 11.03 -0.42
N PHE A 245 -18.28 9.88 0.20
CA PHE A 245 -18.05 9.76 1.65
C PHE A 245 -16.93 10.70 2.14
N LEU A 246 -15.82 10.77 1.41
CA LEU A 246 -14.70 11.63 1.77
C LEU A 246 -14.97 13.12 1.44
N ALA A 247 -15.64 13.40 0.33
CA ALA A 247 -16.04 14.75 -0.03
C ALA A 247 -17.01 15.37 1.01
N ASP A 248 -17.97 14.58 1.52
CA ASP A 248 -18.88 14.99 2.60
C ASP A 248 -18.14 15.32 3.91
N LYS A 249 -16.95 14.72 4.10
CA LYS A 249 -16.05 15.05 5.21
C LYS A 249 -15.08 16.22 4.89
N GLY A 250 -15.20 16.83 3.72
CA GLY A 250 -14.41 18.01 3.30
C GLY A 250 -13.05 17.67 2.69
N TYR A 251 -12.82 16.43 2.25
CA TYR A 251 -11.60 16.06 1.53
C TYR A 251 -11.71 16.38 0.03
N ALA A 252 -10.66 16.98 -0.52
CA ALA A 252 -10.46 17.08 -1.96
C ALA A 252 -9.63 15.89 -2.45
N MET A 253 -9.96 15.35 -3.63
CA MET A 253 -9.27 14.22 -4.24
C MET A 253 -8.30 14.67 -5.32
N TYR A 254 -7.12 14.05 -5.32
CA TYR A 254 -6.10 14.19 -6.36
C TYR A 254 -5.63 12.79 -6.77
N ARG A 255 -5.74 12.46 -8.04
CA ARG A 255 -5.10 11.25 -8.57
C ARG A 255 -3.59 11.41 -8.54
N ILE A 256 -2.90 10.38 -8.03
CA ILE A 256 -1.44 10.32 -8.03
C ILE A 256 -1.00 9.83 -9.40
N ASP A 257 -0.37 10.70 -10.18
CA ASP A 257 0.13 10.42 -11.51
C ASP A 257 1.65 10.64 -11.59
N HIS A 258 2.29 10.27 -12.70
CA HIS A 258 3.71 10.51 -12.91
C HIS A 258 4.05 11.99 -12.72
N HIS A 259 4.75 12.31 -11.62
CA HIS A 259 5.23 13.65 -11.27
C HIS A 259 4.15 14.71 -10.98
N ALA A 260 2.88 14.34 -10.83
CA ALA A 260 1.81 15.30 -10.59
C ALA A 260 0.68 14.73 -9.71
N LEU A 261 0.05 15.62 -8.96
CA LEU A 261 -1.25 15.37 -8.34
C LEU A 261 -2.31 16.03 -9.22
N VAL A 262 -3.16 15.22 -9.83
CA VAL A 262 -4.20 15.68 -10.76
C VAL A 262 -5.52 15.78 -9.99
N PRO A 263 -6.12 16.99 -9.84
CA PRO A 263 -7.39 17.11 -9.16
C PRO A 263 -8.48 16.37 -9.93
N VAL A 264 -9.30 15.61 -9.21
CA VAL A 264 -10.41 14.84 -9.76
C VAL A 264 -11.61 15.01 -8.83
N ASP A 265 -12.79 15.14 -9.41
CA ASP A 265 -14.06 15.10 -8.69
C ASP A 265 -14.88 13.84 -9.03
N ALA A 266 -15.93 13.58 -8.27
CA ALA A 266 -16.77 12.41 -8.45
C ALA A 266 -17.41 12.31 -9.85
N ALA A 267 -17.63 13.44 -10.54
CA ALA A 267 -18.24 13.48 -11.86
C ALA A 267 -17.29 13.06 -13.00
N HIS A 268 -15.97 13.02 -12.72
CA HIS A 268 -14.94 12.70 -13.72
C HIS A 268 -14.17 11.40 -13.40
N LEU A 269 -14.70 10.56 -12.52
CA LEU A 269 -14.09 9.28 -12.17
C LEU A 269 -14.00 8.31 -13.36
N ASP A 270 -14.93 8.42 -14.32
CA ASP A 270 -14.95 7.65 -15.58
C ASP A 270 -13.76 7.94 -16.49
N GLN A 271 -13.09 9.08 -16.30
CA GLN A 271 -11.87 9.47 -17.03
C GLN A 271 -10.59 8.96 -16.36
N CYS A 272 -10.70 8.36 -15.17
CA CYS A 272 -9.57 7.76 -14.47
C CYS A 272 -9.27 6.35 -14.98
N PRO A 273 -8.03 5.84 -14.80
CA PRO A 273 -7.73 4.43 -15.00
C PRO A 273 -8.63 3.54 -14.12
N SER A 274 -8.82 2.28 -14.52
CA SER A 274 -9.62 1.32 -13.73
C SER A 274 -9.06 1.06 -12.32
N GLN A 275 -7.77 1.30 -12.12
CA GLN A 275 -7.06 1.23 -10.84
C GLN A 275 -6.08 2.39 -10.76
N PHE A 276 -6.11 3.13 -9.68
CA PHE A 276 -5.18 4.23 -9.41
C PHE A 276 -5.10 4.52 -7.91
N ASN A 277 -3.98 5.13 -7.49
CA ASN A 277 -3.86 5.70 -6.15
C ASN A 277 -4.32 7.15 -6.15
N ALA A 278 -5.04 7.55 -5.12
CA ALA A 278 -5.50 8.91 -4.90
C ALA A 278 -5.04 9.45 -3.55
N LEU A 279 -4.64 10.73 -3.54
CA LEU A 279 -4.51 11.53 -2.33
C LEU A 279 -5.85 12.20 -2.04
N PHE A 280 -6.37 12.02 -0.82
CA PHE A 280 -7.46 12.82 -0.29
C PHE A 280 -6.91 13.70 0.84
N THR A 281 -7.18 15.00 0.78
CA THR A 281 -6.64 15.96 1.74
C THR A 281 -7.60 17.13 1.96
N LYS A 282 -7.59 17.66 3.18
CA LYS A 282 -8.27 18.91 3.53
C LYS A 282 -7.36 20.14 3.42
N ARG A 283 -6.08 19.95 3.05
CA ARG A 283 -5.11 21.04 2.91
C ARG A 283 -5.32 21.72 1.55
N PRO A 284 -5.53 23.05 1.52
CA PRO A 284 -5.58 23.76 0.26
C PRO A 284 -4.21 23.66 -0.45
N ASN A 285 -4.23 23.42 -1.76
CA ASN A 285 -3.04 23.38 -2.63
C ASN A 285 -2.01 22.28 -2.33
N ALA A 286 -2.40 21.13 -1.77
CA ALA A 286 -1.49 20.01 -1.50
C ALA A 286 -0.82 19.40 -2.75
N GLY A 287 -1.17 19.85 -3.94
CA GLY A 287 -0.67 19.34 -5.22
C GLY A 287 0.19 20.29 -6.05
N VAL A 288 0.48 21.49 -5.57
CA VAL A 288 1.17 22.53 -6.34
C VAL A 288 2.49 22.92 -5.65
N ALA A 289 3.40 21.97 -5.52
CA ALA A 289 4.80 22.24 -5.22
C ALA A 289 5.68 21.09 -5.75
#